data_b4403165915181f9edfb8d80d9c51aff
#
_entry.id   b4403165915181f9edfb8d80d9c51aff
#
_cell.length_a   1.000
_cell.length_b   1.000
_cell.length_c   1.000
_cell.angle_alpha   90.00
_cell.angle_beta   90.00
_cell.angle_gamma   90.00
#
_symmetry.space_group_name_H-M   'P 1'
#
loop_
_entity.id
_entity.type
_entity.pdbx_description
1 polymer ?
#
loop_
_entity_poly.entity_id
_entity_poly.type
_entity_poly.pdbx_seq_one_letter_code
_entity_poly.pdbx_strand_id
1 'polypeptide(L)'
;MSEEIRAEEIRAEEIRSEEIRSEGIRVEELRLEELRPEEIERRSFAIITGELESAGIRIDEANAPVIKRCIHTSADFDYAKTLVFSEGAVEIAKKLILGGADLVTDTNMALAGINKKKLSGFGGRVQCFMADEDVAAEAKARGVTRAAVSMERAAKLDKDVIFAIGNAPTALLKL
;
A
#
# COMPACT_ATOMS: atom_id res chain seq x y z
N MET A 1 -10.18 -0.93 -54.84
CA MET A 1 -9.20 -1.15 -53.77
C MET A 1 -9.70 -2.37 -53.02
N SER A 2 -8.98 -3.50 -53.12
CA SER A 2 -9.43 -4.79 -52.61
C SER A 2 -9.39 -4.81 -51.09
N GLU A 3 -10.25 -5.62 -50.49
CA GLU A 3 -10.26 -5.81 -49.01
C GLU A 3 -8.90 -6.25 -48.46
N GLU A 4 -8.12 -6.96 -49.25
CA GLU A 4 -6.75 -7.40 -48.90
C GLU A 4 -5.77 -6.23 -48.69
N ILE A 5 -5.83 -5.19 -49.56
CA ILE A 5 -4.93 -4.02 -49.42
C ILE A 5 -5.26 -3.25 -48.13
N ARG A 6 -6.55 -3.17 -47.80
CA ARG A 6 -7.00 -2.50 -46.58
C ARG A 6 -6.61 -3.25 -45.27
N ALA A 7 -6.62 -4.57 -45.37
CA ALA A 7 -6.16 -5.43 -44.24
C ALA A 7 -4.62 -5.37 -44.01
N GLU A 8 -3.85 -5.25 -45.11
CA GLU A 8 -2.40 -5.03 -45.03
C GLU A 8 -2.04 -3.66 -44.48
N GLU A 9 -2.75 -2.60 -44.85
CA GLU A 9 -2.54 -1.25 -44.30
C GLU A 9 -2.83 -1.18 -42.80
N ILE A 10 -3.95 -1.78 -42.36
CA ILE A 10 -4.30 -1.84 -40.92
C ILE A 10 -3.24 -2.59 -40.14
N ARG A 11 -2.75 -3.71 -40.64
CA ARG A 11 -1.72 -4.52 -40.00
C ARG A 11 -0.37 -3.80 -39.93
N ALA A 12 -0.02 -3.03 -40.96
CA ALA A 12 1.18 -2.20 -40.97
C ALA A 12 1.11 -1.03 -39.95
N GLU A 13 -0.07 -0.42 -39.79
CA GLU A 13 -0.29 0.61 -38.75
C GLU A 13 -0.23 0.04 -37.32
N GLU A 14 -0.79 -1.15 -37.10
CA GLU A 14 -0.71 -1.83 -35.80
C GLU A 14 0.74 -2.17 -35.43
N ILE A 15 1.51 -2.74 -36.34
CA ILE A 15 2.93 -3.07 -36.14
C ILE A 15 3.73 -1.79 -35.81
N ARG A 16 3.48 -0.71 -36.57
CA ARG A 16 4.17 0.57 -36.35
C ARG A 16 3.81 1.22 -35.03
N SER A 17 2.57 1.07 -34.59
CA SER A 17 2.13 1.57 -33.26
C SER A 17 2.73 0.76 -32.11
N GLU A 18 2.91 -0.55 -32.28
CA GLU A 18 3.59 -1.41 -31.31
C GLU A 18 5.11 -1.13 -31.24
N GLU A 19 5.77 -0.89 -32.39
CA GLU A 19 7.18 -0.50 -32.41
C GLU A 19 7.42 0.84 -31.73
N ILE A 20 6.60 1.86 -32.00
CA ILE A 20 6.67 3.17 -31.33
C ILE A 20 6.43 3.05 -29.83
N ARG A 21 5.50 2.19 -29.43
CA ARG A 21 5.23 1.91 -28.01
C ARG A 21 6.41 1.21 -27.34
N SER A 22 7.01 0.21 -28.00
CA SER A 22 8.15 -0.53 -27.49
C SER A 22 9.42 0.34 -27.39
N GLU A 23 9.64 1.23 -28.37
CA GLU A 23 10.74 2.22 -28.34
C GLU A 23 10.52 3.26 -27.24
N GLY A 24 9.28 3.75 -27.08
CA GLY A 24 8.93 4.69 -26.02
C GLY A 24 9.14 4.10 -24.62
N ILE A 25 8.72 2.86 -24.41
CA ILE A 25 8.93 2.13 -23.15
C ILE A 25 10.42 1.94 -22.89
N ARG A 26 11.20 1.52 -23.89
CA ARG A 26 12.63 1.28 -23.75
C ARG A 26 13.43 2.55 -23.43
N VAL A 27 13.06 3.69 -24.01
CA VAL A 27 13.69 4.99 -23.72
C VAL A 27 13.33 5.49 -22.32
N GLU A 28 12.13 5.21 -21.87
CA GLU A 28 11.66 5.59 -20.53
C GLU A 28 12.25 4.68 -19.44
N GLU A 29 12.41 3.38 -19.69
CA GLU A 29 13.12 2.44 -18.83
C GLU A 29 14.60 2.83 -18.66
N LEU A 30 15.30 3.17 -19.75
CA LEU A 30 16.70 3.64 -19.70
C LEU A 30 16.86 4.95 -18.90
N ARG A 31 15.86 5.83 -18.93
CA ARG A 31 15.86 7.05 -18.11
C ARG A 31 15.57 6.79 -16.63
N LEU A 32 14.81 5.74 -16.31
CA LEU A 32 14.52 5.35 -14.93
C LEU A 32 15.72 4.72 -14.23
N GLU A 33 16.58 3.99 -14.96
CA GLU A 33 17.80 3.40 -14.41
C GLU A 33 18.83 4.44 -13.95
N GLU A 34 18.78 5.66 -14.48
CA GLU A 34 19.64 6.78 -14.09
C GLU A 34 19.11 7.61 -12.92
N LEU A 35 17.82 7.40 -12.53
CA LEU A 35 17.17 8.18 -11.49
C LEU A 35 17.42 7.57 -10.10
N ARG A 36 17.60 8.44 -9.11
CA ARG A 36 17.66 8.02 -7.70
C ARG A 36 16.26 7.55 -7.25
N PRO A 37 16.18 6.60 -6.29
CA PRO A 37 14.90 6.09 -5.81
C PRO A 37 13.89 7.18 -5.41
N GLU A 38 14.36 8.26 -4.77
CA GLU A 38 13.51 9.38 -4.37
C GLU A 38 12.96 10.19 -5.56
N GLU A 39 13.69 10.22 -6.67
CA GLU A 39 13.27 10.90 -7.90
C GLU A 39 12.22 10.07 -8.64
N ILE A 40 12.39 8.75 -8.67
CA ILE A 40 11.41 7.81 -9.22
C ILE A 40 10.07 7.95 -8.48
N GLU A 41 10.12 7.95 -7.15
CA GLU A 41 8.94 8.11 -6.32
C GLU A 41 8.24 9.46 -6.57
N ARG A 42 9.01 10.55 -6.61
CA ARG A 42 8.50 11.90 -6.87
C ARG A 42 7.82 11.99 -8.23
N ARG A 43 8.45 11.43 -9.27
CA ARG A 43 7.91 11.38 -10.64
C ARG A 43 6.62 10.56 -10.69
N SER A 44 6.59 9.40 -10.05
CA SER A 44 5.40 8.58 -9.98
C SER A 44 4.23 9.32 -9.30
N PHE A 45 4.49 10.03 -8.20
CA PHE A 45 3.46 10.81 -7.53
C PHE A 45 2.96 12.00 -8.36
N ALA A 46 3.82 12.61 -9.18
CA ALA A 46 3.43 13.65 -10.11
C ALA A 46 2.51 13.10 -11.22
N ILE A 47 2.84 11.94 -11.77
CA ILE A 47 2.01 11.24 -12.77
C ILE A 47 0.64 10.90 -12.17
N ILE A 48 0.59 10.27 -10.99
CA ILE A 48 -0.65 9.94 -10.30
C ILE A 48 -1.51 11.20 -10.08
N THR A 49 -0.88 12.30 -9.70
CA THR A 49 -1.59 13.58 -9.51
C THR A 49 -2.23 14.06 -10.80
N GLY A 50 -1.47 14.10 -11.90
CA GLY A 50 -1.96 14.54 -13.20
C GLY A 50 -3.09 13.64 -13.74
N GLU A 51 -3.00 12.33 -13.51
CA GLU A 51 -4.06 11.40 -13.92
C GLU A 51 -5.35 11.59 -13.11
N LEU A 52 -5.25 11.79 -11.79
CA LEU A 52 -6.41 12.10 -10.95
C LEU A 52 -7.08 13.40 -11.37
N GLU A 53 -6.30 14.45 -11.63
CA GLU A 53 -6.79 15.75 -12.11
C GLU A 53 -7.47 15.62 -13.48
N SER A 54 -6.85 14.90 -14.42
CA SER A 54 -7.38 14.66 -15.76
C SER A 54 -8.69 13.87 -15.72
N ALA A 55 -8.83 12.95 -14.77
CA ALA A 55 -10.06 12.19 -14.52
C ALA A 55 -11.12 12.98 -13.73
N GLY A 56 -10.82 14.22 -13.29
CA GLY A 56 -11.70 15.02 -12.46
C GLY A 56 -11.92 14.48 -11.04
N ILE A 57 -11.03 13.61 -10.58
CA ILE A 57 -11.11 12.99 -9.25
C ILE A 57 -10.43 13.90 -8.23
N ARG A 58 -11.20 14.39 -7.27
CA ARG A 58 -10.69 15.18 -6.15
C ARG A 58 -10.47 14.29 -4.94
N ILE A 59 -9.31 14.39 -4.33
CA ILE A 59 -8.96 13.72 -3.07
C ILE A 59 -8.71 14.77 -1.99
N ASP A 60 -9.04 14.43 -0.75
CA ASP A 60 -8.76 15.30 0.40
C ASP A 60 -7.25 15.45 0.61
N GLU A 61 -6.77 16.69 0.78
CA GLU A 61 -5.34 16.99 0.89
C GLU A 61 -4.69 16.34 2.11
N ALA A 62 -5.40 16.22 3.23
CA ALA A 62 -4.87 15.59 4.43
C ALA A 62 -4.61 14.09 4.23
N ASN A 63 -5.43 13.43 3.41
CA ASN A 63 -5.36 12.00 3.12
C ASN A 63 -4.57 11.69 1.83
N ALA A 64 -4.31 12.71 0.99
CA ALA A 64 -3.66 12.55 -0.31
C ALA A 64 -2.33 11.76 -0.27
N PRO A 65 -1.43 11.94 0.71
CA PRO A 65 -0.19 11.17 0.77
C PRO A 65 -0.42 9.65 0.89
N VAL A 66 -1.44 9.24 1.67
CA VAL A 66 -1.77 7.83 1.85
C VAL A 66 -2.43 7.26 0.60
N ILE A 67 -3.42 7.98 0.03
CA ILE A 67 -4.12 7.59 -1.19
C ILE A 67 -3.13 7.40 -2.34
N LYS A 68 -2.28 8.40 -2.60
CA LYS A 68 -1.26 8.33 -3.66
C LYS A 68 -0.26 7.20 -3.43
N ARG A 69 0.08 6.88 -2.18
CA ARG A 69 0.94 5.74 -1.84
C ARG A 69 0.26 4.41 -2.17
N CYS A 70 -1.03 4.25 -1.88
CA CYS A 70 -1.78 3.06 -2.24
C CYS A 70 -1.84 2.89 -3.76
N ILE A 71 -2.14 3.95 -4.51
CA ILE A 71 -2.13 3.93 -5.98
C ILE A 71 -0.74 3.59 -6.52
N HIS A 72 0.32 4.22 -6.00
CA HIS A 72 1.70 3.97 -6.41
C HIS A 72 2.11 2.50 -6.27
N THR A 73 1.68 1.82 -5.21
CA THR A 73 2.07 0.43 -4.94
C THR A 73 1.22 -0.61 -5.67
N SER A 74 0.00 -0.27 -6.06
CA SER A 74 -0.97 -1.20 -6.65
C SER A 74 -1.28 -0.91 -8.12
N ALA A 75 -0.93 0.29 -8.61
CA ALA A 75 -1.38 0.86 -9.88
C ALA A 75 -2.92 0.93 -10.01
N ASP A 76 -3.65 0.91 -8.89
CA ASP A 76 -5.10 0.91 -8.84
C ASP A 76 -5.62 2.29 -8.38
N PHE A 77 -6.24 3.02 -9.32
CA PHE A 77 -6.81 4.34 -9.07
C PHE A 77 -8.14 4.33 -8.30
N ASP A 78 -8.78 3.17 -8.17
CA ASP A 78 -10.02 3.07 -7.40
C ASP A 78 -9.81 3.36 -5.92
N TYR A 79 -8.58 3.25 -5.41
CA TYR A 79 -8.23 3.70 -4.06
C TYR A 79 -8.56 5.18 -3.80
N ALA A 80 -8.57 6.02 -4.81
CA ALA A 80 -9.00 7.41 -4.66
C ALA A 80 -10.48 7.57 -4.29
N LYS A 81 -11.30 6.54 -4.56
CA LYS A 81 -12.76 6.54 -4.31
C LYS A 81 -13.17 5.61 -3.18
N THR A 82 -12.41 4.53 -2.96
CA THR A 82 -12.80 3.43 -2.07
C THR A 82 -12.17 3.51 -0.68
N LEU A 83 -11.06 4.23 -0.52
CA LEU A 83 -10.45 4.43 0.80
C LEU A 83 -11.34 5.33 1.66
N VAL A 84 -11.59 4.88 2.87
CA VAL A 84 -12.36 5.61 3.89
C VAL A 84 -11.46 5.96 5.05
N PHE A 85 -11.50 7.21 5.48
CA PHE A 85 -10.72 7.73 6.59
C PHE A 85 -11.64 8.27 7.67
N SER A 86 -11.36 7.95 8.92
CA SER A 86 -11.94 8.68 10.04
C SER A 86 -11.37 10.09 10.09
N GLU A 87 -12.09 11.02 10.70
CA GLU A 87 -11.64 12.41 10.86
C GLU A 87 -10.25 12.48 11.51
N GLY A 88 -9.33 13.17 10.85
CA GLY A 88 -7.97 13.36 11.34
C GLY A 88 -7.10 12.10 11.40
N ALA A 89 -7.53 10.97 10.82
CA ALA A 89 -6.85 9.67 10.95
C ALA A 89 -5.37 9.72 10.57
N VAL A 90 -5.03 10.39 9.45
CA VAL A 90 -3.64 10.48 8.98
C VAL A 90 -2.78 11.30 9.94
N GLU A 91 -3.29 12.42 10.45
CA GLU A 91 -2.56 13.26 11.39
C GLU A 91 -2.41 12.58 12.76
N ILE A 92 -3.44 11.88 13.23
CA ILE A 92 -3.37 11.07 14.45
C ILE A 92 -2.31 9.99 14.30
N ALA A 93 -2.32 9.23 13.20
CA ALA A 93 -1.34 8.18 12.94
C ALA A 93 0.09 8.75 12.89
N LYS A 94 0.31 9.90 12.24
CA LYS A 94 1.61 10.58 12.24
C LYS A 94 2.09 10.93 13.65
N LYS A 95 1.21 11.53 14.48
CA LYS A 95 1.53 11.90 15.87
C LYS A 95 1.91 10.68 16.69
N LEU A 96 1.15 9.59 16.58
CA LEU A 96 1.42 8.34 17.29
C LEU A 96 2.77 7.75 16.87
N ILE A 97 3.05 7.68 15.57
CA ILE A 97 4.34 7.16 15.06
C ILE A 97 5.51 8.02 15.56
N LEU A 98 5.39 9.34 15.47
CA LEU A 98 6.42 10.26 15.96
C LEU A 98 6.59 10.20 17.48
N GLY A 99 5.52 9.89 18.22
CA GLY A 99 5.52 9.64 19.66
C GLY A 99 6.07 8.26 20.05
N GLY A 100 6.44 7.44 19.07
CA GLY A 100 7.05 6.14 19.31
C GLY A 100 6.03 5.02 19.54
N ALA A 101 4.81 5.13 19.04
CA ALA A 101 3.82 4.06 19.07
C ALA A 101 4.33 2.78 18.40
N ASP A 102 3.92 1.64 18.93
CA ASP A 102 4.18 0.35 18.32
C ASP A 102 3.14 0.05 17.20
N LEU A 103 3.54 -0.69 16.19
CA LEU A 103 2.64 -1.23 15.17
C LEU A 103 2.43 -2.72 15.42
N VAL A 104 1.18 -3.15 15.50
CA VAL A 104 0.84 -4.57 15.61
C VAL A 104 0.12 -5.01 14.34
N THR A 105 0.59 -6.09 13.75
CA THR A 105 0.03 -6.65 12.51
C THR A 105 -0.69 -7.98 12.80
N ASP A 106 -1.68 -8.29 11.97
CA ASP A 106 -2.40 -9.57 12.01
C ASP A 106 -1.67 -10.68 11.23
N THR A 107 -0.63 -10.34 10.45
CA THR A 107 0.14 -11.33 9.69
C THR A 107 1.64 -11.01 9.71
N ASN A 108 2.46 -12.06 9.61
CA ASN A 108 3.92 -11.91 9.45
C ASN A 108 4.30 -11.26 8.12
N MET A 109 3.47 -11.38 7.09
CA MET A 109 3.69 -10.72 5.80
C MET A 109 3.58 -9.20 5.95
N ALA A 110 2.55 -8.69 6.61
CA ALA A 110 2.42 -7.27 6.92
C ALA A 110 3.58 -6.77 7.79
N LEU A 111 3.97 -7.53 8.82
CA LEU A 111 5.14 -7.24 9.66
C LEU A 111 6.43 -7.14 8.83
N ALA A 112 6.60 -8.01 7.82
CA ALA A 112 7.78 -7.99 6.94
C ALA A 112 7.81 -6.73 6.05
N GLY A 113 6.66 -6.25 5.61
CA GLY A 113 6.52 -5.07 4.73
C GLY A 113 6.78 -3.73 5.42
N ILE A 114 6.70 -3.65 6.75
CA ILE A 114 6.89 -2.40 7.48
C ILE A 114 8.39 -2.08 7.63
N ASN A 115 8.75 -0.82 7.40
CA ASN A 115 10.13 -0.34 7.57
C ASN A 115 10.49 -0.22 9.06
N LYS A 116 10.98 -1.33 9.62
CA LYS A 116 11.35 -1.46 11.03
C LYS A 116 12.43 -0.46 11.45
N LYS A 117 13.43 -0.22 10.58
CA LYS A 117 14.52 0.70 10.86
C LYS A 117 14.01 2.14 11.02
N LYS A 118 13.10 2.56 10.15
CA LYS A 118 12.51 3.91 10.22
C LYS A 118 11.62 4.05 11.46
N LEU A 119 10.80 3.05 11.75
CA LEU A 119 9.91 3.07 12.91
C LEU A 119 10.70 3.08 14.22
N SER A 120 11.75 2.25 14.33
CA SER A 120 12.62 2.23 15.54
C SER A 120 13.34 3.55 15.77
N GLY A 121 13.61 4.33 14.73
CA GLY A 121 14.15 5.69 14.84
C GLY A 121 13.23 6.66 15.60
N PHE A 122 11.94 6.37 15.65
CA PHE A 122 10.94 7.09 16.47
C PHE A 122 10.66 6.40 17.82
N GLY A 123 11.33 5.30 18.13
CA GLY A 123 11.12 4.53 19.35
C GLY A 123 10.04 3.46 19.29
N GLY A 124 9.36 3.30 18.14
CA GLY A 124 8.34 2.27 17.92
C GLY A 124 8.93 0.92 17.50
N ARG A 125 8.16 -0.15 17.68
CA ARG A 125 8.45 -1.51 17.22
C ARG A 125 7.31 -2.06 16.39
N VAL A 126 7.62 -3.00 15.49
CA VAL A 126 6.59 -3.79 14.79
C VAL A 126 6.51 -5.16 15.43
N GLN A 127 5.30 -5.60 15.75
CA GLN A 127 5.02 -6.86 16.42
C GLN A 127 3.92 -7.64 15.69
N CYS A 128 4.01 -8.96 15.71
CA CYS A 128 2.97 -9.88 15.23
C CYS A 128 3.02 -11.12 16.12
N PHE A 129 1.96 -11.39 16.85
CA PHE A 129 1.88 -12.49 17.82
C PHE A 129 1.32 -13.79 17.23
N MET A 130 1.01 -13.81 15.93
CA MET A 130 0.34 -14.94 15.25
C MET A 130 1.15 -16.25 15.26
N ALA A 131 2.48 -16.15 15.31
CA ALA A 131 3.38 -17.31 15.31
C ALA A 131 3.79 -17.76 16.72
N ASP A 132 3.42 -17.04 17.78
CA ASP A 132 3.77 -17.34 19.14
C ASP A 132 3.10 -18.64 19.60
N GLU A 133 3.87 -19.56 20.17
CA GLU A 133 3.38 -20.88 20.60
C GLU A 133 2.32 -20.78 21.70
N ASP A 134 2.50 -19.88 22.64
CA ASP A 134 1.55 -19.62 23.71
C ASP A 134 0.23 -19.03 23.20
N VAL A 135 0.26 -18.16 22.18
CA VAL A 135 -0.95 -17.68 21.49
C VAL A 135 -1.68 -18.82 20.79
N ALA A 136 -0.94 -19.74 20.18
CA ALA A 136 -1.53 -20.91 19.54
C ALA A 136 -2.19 -21.84 20.58
N ALA A 137 -1.52 -22.06 21.71
CA ALA A 137 -2.05 -22.89 22.81
C ALA A 137 -3.29 -22.26 23.45
N GLU A 138 -3.25 -20.97 23.74
CA GLU A 138 -4.40 -20.23 24.29
C GLU A 138 -5.60 -20.24 23.34
N ALA A 139 -5.38 -19.97 22.05
CA ALA A 139 -6.43 -19.99 21.04
C ALA A 139 -7.13 -21.36 20.96
N LYS A 140 -6.33 -22.45 21.01
CA LYS A 140 -6.85 -23.81 21.03
C LYS A 140 -7.65 -24.10 22.29
N ALA A 141 -7.14 -23.72 23.47
CA ALA A 141 -7.78 -23.96 24.76
C ALA A 141 -9.13 -23.21 24.87
N ARG A 142 -9.20 -21.99 24.31
CA ARG A 142 -10.39 -21.14 24.35
C ARG A 142 -11.36 -21.37 23.19
N GLY A 143 -11.00 -22.16 22.18
CA GLY A 143 -11.82 -22.37 20.98
C GLY A 143 -11.99 -21.09 20.14
N VAL A 144 -11.00 -20.19 20.12
CA VAL A 144 -10.99 -18.93 19.37
C VAL A 144 -9.85 -18.91 18.35
N THR A 145 -9.83 -17.90 17.48
CA THR A 145 -8.74 -17.76 16.49
C THR A 145 -7.48 -17.20 17.13
N ARG A 146 -6.30 -17.54 16.58
CA ARG A 146 -5.03 -16.93 16.99
C ARG A 146 -5.05 -15.42 16.81
N ALA A 147 -5.71 -14.93 15.75
CA ALA A 147 -5.87 -13.51 15.50
C ALA A 147 -6.58 -12.79 16.65
N ALA A 148 -7.66 -13.39 17.19
CA ALA A 148 -8.37 -12.84 18.34
C ALA A 148 -7.46 -12.74 19.57
N VAL A 149 -6.74 -13.81 19.91
CA VAL A 149 -5.79 -13.82 21.06
C VAL A 149 -4.65 -12.82 20.85
N SER A 150 -4.13 -12.72 19.60
CA SER A 150 -3.07 -11.75 19.24
C SER A 150 -3.50 -10.31 19.50
N MET A 151 -4.72 -9.95 19.11
CA MET A 151 -5.25 -8.59 19.32
C MET A 151 -5.51 -8.31 20.79
N GLU A 152 -6.08 -9.27 21.53
CA GLU A 152 -6.25 -9.16 22.99
C GLU A 152 -4.92 -8.99 23.72
N ARG A 153 -3.85 -9.62 23.24
CA ARG A 153 -2.48 -9.44 23.77
C ARG A 153 -1.97 -8.04 23.45
N ALA A 154 -2.14 -7.60 22.19
CA ALA A 154 -1.69 -6.29 21.76
C ALA A 154 -2.39 -5.16 22.52
N ALA A 155 -3.66 -5.31 22.85
CA ALA A 155 -4.43 -4.34 23.62
C ALA A 155 -3.94 -4.18 25.07
N LYS A 156 -3.11 -5.11 25.58
CA LYS A 156 -2.51 -5.06 26.93
C LYS A 156 -1.11 -4.46 26.95
N LEU A 157 -0.59 -4.03 25.79
CA LEU A 157 0.71 -3.36 25.74
C LEU A 157 0.61 -2.00 26.45
N ASP A 158 1.57 -1.72 27.31
CA ASP A 158 1.66 -0.45 28.02
C ASP A 158 2.31 0.63 27.14
N LYS A 159 1.68 0.87 25.98
CA LYS A 159 2.14 1.79 24.96
C LYS A 159 1.03 2.08 23.94
N ASP A 160 1.11 3.22 23.28
CA ASP A 160 0.24 3.49 22.14
C ASP A 160 0.49 2.47 21.02
N VAL A 161 -0.58 1.95 20.45
CA VAL A 161 -0.53 0.93 19.40
C VAL A 161 -1.34 1.36 18.18
N ILE A 162 -0.75 1.18 17.02
CA ILE A 162 -1.45 1.24 15.73
C ILE A 162 -1.62 -0.19 15.22
N PHE A 163 -2.85 -0.60 14.96
CA PHE A 163 -3.16 -1.91 14.40
C PHE A 163 -3.18 -1.85 12.87
N ALA A 164 -2.42 -2.74 12.23
CA ALA A 164 -2.41 -2.92 10.78
C ALA A 164 -3.02 -4.29 10.44
N ILE A 165 -4.33 -4.29 10.18
CA ILE A 165 -5.12 -5.48 9.91
C ILE A 165 -5.35 -5.60 8.41
N GLY A 166 -4.82 -6.64 7.79
CA GLY A 166 -4.87 -6.84 6.34
C GLY A 166 -5.57 -8.11 5.89
N ASN A 167 -5.72 -9.11 6.76
CA ASN A 167 -6.21 -10.42 6.34
C ASN A 167 -7.19 -11.10 7.30
N ALA A 168 -7.14 -10.83 8.60
CA ALA A 168 -7.94 -11.55 9.59
C ALA A 168 -9.17 -10.76 10.04
N PRO A 169 -10.39 -11.05 9.52
CA PRO A 169 -11.61 -10.38 9.99
C PRO A 169 -11.83 -10.53 11.50
N THR A 170 -11.43 -11.66 12.06
CA THR A 170 -11.52 -11.92 13.50
C THR A 170 -10.57 -11.07 14.34
N ALA A 171 -9.48 -10.57 13.76
CA ALA A 171 -8.62 -9.58 14.40
C ALA A 171 -9.37 -8.25 14.56
N LEU A 172 -9.99 -7.78 13.48
CA LEU A 172 -10.74 -6.52 13.48
C LEU A 172 -11.93 -6.52 14.43
N LEU A 173 -12.63 -7.67 14.55
CA LEU A 173 -13.78 -7.80 15.45
C LEU A 173 -13.41 -7.81 16.94
N LYS A 174 -12.12 -7.89 17.26
CA LYS A 174 -11.60 -7.90 18.64
C LYS A 174 -11.06 -6.56 19.11
N LEU A 175 -10.95 -5.60 18.21
CA LEU A 175 -10.54 -4.21 18.48
C LEU A 175 -11.75 -3.33 18.71
#